data_6e49eb1aeccfa616737a7de0790de5b3
#
_entry.id   6e49eb1aeccfa616737a7de0790de5b3
#
_cell.length_a   1.000
_cell.length_b   1.000
_cell.length_c   1.000
_cell.angle_alpha   90.00
_cell.angle_beta   90.00
_cell.angle_gamma   90.00
#
_symmetry.space_group_name_H-M   'P 1'
#
loop_
_entity.id
_entity.type
_entity.pdbx_description
1 polymer ?
#
loop_
_entity_poly.entity_id
_entity_poly.type
_entity_poly.pdbx_seq_one_letter_code
_entity_poly.pdbx_strand_id
1 'polypeptide(L)'
;MKTISLITRSFAVAAAIAGSAALGAEESKRPNVVLILADDLGFTDISPFGGEIDTPSIARLAAQGLSFSNYHTAGSCAPARAMLLTGVDSHRNGVPNIPEALPPEQLEYDNYQGVLNDKVVTLASVLQSAGYHTYMTGKWHLGQTPELLPSQRGFDRTIAMGDTGADNWEQRAYLPIYEQANWYADGVEHTLPDDFYSSEYFIDKTIEFIDSNASDDQPFFAYIPFQAVHMPVQAPREYSDKYAGVYDDGWTAMREKRRLAAIEAGVVPENTAPVVTPGTLDWNSLTDEQRRHHARRMEVYAGMVDAMDSHIGRLLAYLESIDEYDNTIFVFTSDNGAEGSDIITQDGGSVLAPWFERVGYNADYETLGERGSWNAIGPSNATIAASPLTYYKFHASEGGLRVPLVMAGPGIDRRNEISDEFVFVTDLMPTILDLVDVENHGGSWEGREIEPLVGTNFASYLSQGQSPIHEPTEPIGYELGGNSALFKGDYKIVMNRTGQGDTEWSLYDIKSDPSEAYDLAEQKPDLLKAMTADYDDYVAANGVLPMPAGYNRVLRILGPALLQLRQDRP
;
A
#
# COMPACT_ATOMS: atom_id res chain seq x y z
N MET A 1 -11.19 -13.16 106.95
CA MET A 1 -12.19 -12.33 106.29
C MET A 1 -11.67 -12.17 104.89
N LYS A 2 -12.42 -12.57 103.96
CA LYS A 2 -12.36 -12.90 102.55
C LYS A 2 -11.17 -12.38 101.73
N THR A 3 -10.31 -13.32 101.34
CA THR A 3 -9.22 -13.18 100.35
C THR A 3 -9.85 -13.25 98.95
N ILE A 4 -9.53 -12.31 98.07
CA ILE A 4 -9.90 -12.30 96.67
C ILE A 4 -8.62 -12.61 95.90
N SER A 5 -8.65 -13.79 95.18
CA SER A 5 -7.58 -14.25 94.25
C SER A 5 -7.76 -13.60 92.91
N LEU A 6 -6.69 -12.95 92.38
CA LEU A 6 -6.62 -12.41 91.05
C LEU A 6 -6.03 -13.50 90.14
N ILE A 7 -6.84 -13.90 89.14
CA ILE A 7 -6.38 -14.78 88.07
C ILE A 7 -5.95 -13.90 86.90
N THR A 8 -4.67 -13.92 86.60
CA THR A 8 -4.08 -13.30 85.36
C THR A 8 -4.23 -14.25 84.19
N ARG A 9 -5.04 -13.84 83.24
CA ARG A 9 -5.12 -14.55 81.90
C ARG A 9 -4.12 -13.89 80.95
N SER A 10 -3.11 -14.64 80.56
CA SER A 10 -2.19 -14.29 79.45
C SER A 10 -2.90 -14.50 78.11
N PHE A 11 -3.10 -13.45 77.35
CA PHE A 11 -3.49 -13.53 75.97
C PHE A 11 -2.23 -13.65 75.11
N ALA A 12 -2.06 -14.82 74.45
CA ALA A 12 -1.09 -15.00 73.35
C ALA A 12 -1.70 -14.41 72.07
N VAL A 13 -1.13 -13.33 71.58
CA VAL A 13 -1.44 -12.77 70.26
C VAL A 13 -0.63 -13.56 69.24
N ALA A 14 -1.31 -14.42 68.46
CA ALA A 14 -0.74 -15.04 67.25
C ALA A 14 -0.77 -13.99 66.12
N ALA A 15 0.39 -13.45 65.76
CA ALA A 15 0.55 -12.64 64.54
C ALA A 15 0.50 -13.56 63.35
N ALA A 16 -0.62 -13.56 62.62
CA ALA A 16 -0.71 -14.14 61.30
C ALA A 16 0.02 -13.22 60.30
N ILE A 17 1.18 -13.62 59.84
CA ILE A 17 1.88 -13.01 58.69
C ILE A 17 1.10 -13.47 57.45
N ALA A 18 0.18 -12.63 56.96
CA ALA A 18 -0.38 -12.76 55.62
C ALA A 18 0.70 -12.32 54.64
N GLY A 19 1.40 -13.28 54.10
CA GLY A 19 2.25 -13.09 52.93
C GLY A 19 1.33 -12.79 51.71
N SER A 20 1.19 -11.50 51.40
CA SER A 20 0.67 -11.12 50.08
C SER A 20 1.68 -11.55 49.03
N ALA A 21 1.46 -12.69 48.38
CA ALA A 21 2.05 -12.95 47.11
C ALA A 21 1.45 -11.90 46.14
N ALA A 22 2.19 -10.82 45.93
CA ALA A 22 2.01 -10.02 44.74
C ALA A 22 2.31 -10.98 43.58
N LEU A 23 1.28 -11.53 42.93
CA LEU A 23 1.35 -11.99 41.58
C LEU A 23 1.76 -10.73 40.81
N GLY A 24 3.05 -10.60 40.46
CA GLY A 24 3.48 -9.66 39.46
C GLY A 24 2.67 -10.03 38.21
N ALA A 25 1.79 -9.14 37.79
CA ALA A 25 1.34 -9.17 36.42
C ALA A 25 2.65 -9.12 35.61
N GLU A 26 2.99 -10.18 34.89
CA GLU A 26 3.97 -10.08 33.80
C GLU A 26 3.47 -8.91 32.96
N GLU A 27 4.23 -7.84 32.88
CA GLU A 27 3.97 -6.79 31.89
C GLU A 27 3.91 -7.53 30.55
N SER A 28 2.74 -7.53 29.93
CA SER A 28 2.59 -8.19 28.63
C SER A 28 3.59 -7.55 27.69
N LYS A 29 4.45 -8.35 27.07
CA LYS A 29 5.39 -7.89 26.06
C LYS A 29 4.61 -7.14 24.99
N ARG A 30 5.04 -5.92 24.66
CA ARG A 30 4.42 -5.18 23.55
C ARG A 30 4.53 -6.00 22.25
N PRO A 31 3.46 -6.04 21.44
CA PRO A 31 3.51 -6.80 20.21
C PRO A 31 4.49 -6.21 19.19
N ASN A 32 5.09 -7.07 18.38
CA ASN A 32 5.80 -6.68 17.18
C ASN A 32 4.81 -6.20 16.13
N VAL A 33 5.30 -5.44 15.14
CA VAL A 33 4.49 -4.99 14.00
C VAL A 33 5.20 -5.33 12.70
N VAL A 34 4.52 -6.02 11.80
CA VAL A 34 4.97 -6.30 10.44
C VAL A 34 4.00 -5.65 9.47
N LEU A 35 4.44 -4.58 8.80
CA LEU A 35 3.67 -3.85 7.80
C LEU A 35 4.17 -4.24 6.40
N ILE A 36 3.38 -5.03 5.69
CA ILE A 36 3.67 -5.56 4.36
C ILE A 36 2.91 -4.71 3.34
N LEU A 37 3.64 -4.07 2.44
CA LEU A 37 3.06 -3.21 1.42
C LEU A 37 3.43 -3.73 0.03
N ALA A 38 2.43 -4.16 -0.73
CA ALA A 38 2.60 -4.43 -2.16
C ALA A 38 2.66 -3.12 -2.96
N ASP A 39 3.26 -3.14 -4.14
CA ASP A 39 3.38 -2.01 -5.07
C ASP A 39 2.51 -2.30 -6.28
N ASP A 40 1.46 -1.49 -6.53
CA ASP A 40 0.55 -1.62 -7.67
C ASP A 40 -0.33 -2.90 -7.67
N LEU A 41 -0.61 -3.50 -6.53
CA LEU A 41 -1.47 -4.69 -6.44
C LEU A 41 -2.94 -4.30 -6.57
N GLY A 42 -3.66 -4.95 -7.48
CA GLY A 42 -5.07 -4.69 -7.70
C GLY A 42 -5.99 -5.29 -6.63
N PHE A 43 -7.26 -4.85 -6.62
CA PHE A 43 -8.25 -5.17 -5.59
C PHE A 43 -8.51 -6.67 -5.43
N THR A 44 -8.56 -7.43 -6.55
CA THR A 44 -8.84 -8.88 -6.52
C THR A 44 -7.62 -9.74 -6.87
N ASP A 45 -6.41 -9.25 -6.66
CA ASP A 45 -5.20 -10.05 -6.96
C ASP A 45 -4.82 -11.06 -5.88
N ILE A 46 -5.51 -11.05 -4.74
CA ILE A 46 -5.31 -12.00 -3.65
C ILE A 46 -6.48 -12.98 -3.54
N SER A 47 -6.19 -14.23 -3.19
CA SER A 47 -7.22 -15.30 -3.11
C SER A 47 -8.35 -15.00 -2.11
N PRO A 48 -8.15 -14.35 -0.94
CA PRO A 48 -9.25 -13.97 -0.05
C PRO A 48 -10.25 -12.99 -0.68
N PHE A 49 -9.86 -12.26 -1.73
CA PHE A 49 -10.72 -11.30 -2.44
C PHE A 49 -11.29 -11.86 -3.76
N GLY A 50 -11.17 -13.17 -3.97
CA GLY A 50 -11.69 -13.86 -5.14
C GLY A 50 -10.75 -13.94 -6.33
N GLY A 51 -9.45 -13.60 -6.16
CA GLY A 51 -8.42 -13.79 -7.17
C GLY A 51 -8.12 -15.26 -7.44
N GLU A 52 -7.76 -15.57 -8.68
CA GLU A 52 -7.29 -16.90 -9.08
C GLU A 52 -5.82 -17.14 -8.76
N ILE A 53 -5.13 -16.12 -8.27
CA ILE A 53 -3.70 -16.20 -7.93
C ILE A 53 -3.55 -16.85 -6.55
N ASP A 54 -2.66 -17.82 -6.46
CA ASP A 54 -2.36 -18.52 -5.20
C ASP A 54 -1.64 -17.58 -4.22
N THR A 55 -2.33 -17.23 -3.11
CA THR A 55 -1.78 -16.40 -2.03
C THR A 55 -2.07 -17.01 -0.66
N PRO A 56 -1.54 -18.22 -0.38
CA PRO A 56 -1.87 -18.96 0.84
C PRO A 56 -1.39 -18.28 2.13
N SER A 57 -0.31 -17.49 2.08
CA SER A 57 0.23 -16.79 3.26
C SER A 57 -0.67 -15.62 3.64
N ILE A 58 -1.09 -14.82 2.65
CA ILE A 58 -2.06 -13.73 2.86
C ILE A 58 -3.43 -14.29 3.25
N ALA A 59 -3.86 -15.40 2.63
CA ALA A 59 -5.10 -16.09 3.00
C ALA A 59 -5.07 -16.60 4.45
N ARG A 60 -3.93 -17.08 4.93
CA ARG A 60 -3.74 -17.45 6.34
C ARG A 60 -3.92 -16.25 7.27
N LEU A 61 -3.32 -15.10 6.96
CA LEU A 61 -3.50 -13.87 7.74
C LEU A 61 -4.97 -13.42 7.74
N ALA A 62 -5.64 -13.45 6.58
CA ALA A 62 -7.06 -13.13 6.47
C ALA A 62 -7.95 -14.06 7.31
N ALA A 63 -7.67 -15.36 7.33
CA ALA A 63 -8.39 -16.33 8.14
C ALA A 63 -8.18 -16.15 9.67
N GLN A 64 -7.05 -15.56 10.07
CA GLN A 64 -6.71 -15.30 11.47
C GLN A 64 -7.05 -13.89 11.93
N GLY A 65 -7.48 -13.01 11.01
CA GLY A 65 -7.73 -11.62 11.26
C GLY A 65 -8.96 -11.08 10.55
N LEU A 66 -8.98 -9.78 10.33
CA LEU A 66 -10.04 -9.02 9.69
C LEU A 66 -9.55 -8.48 8.35
N SER A 67 -10.33 -8.70 7.30
CA SER A 67 -10.12 -8.09 5.98
C SER A 67 -11.05 -6.90 5.79
N PHE A 68 -10.58 -5.84 5.15
CA PHE A 68 -11.39 -4.68 4.80
C PHE A 68 -11.53 -4.59 3.28
N SER A 69 -12.76 -4.68 2.81
CA SER A 69 -13.10 -4.56 1.40
C SER A 69 -13.39 -3.12 0.95
N ASN A 70 -13.41 -2.17 1.89
CA ASN A 70 -13.68 -0.76 1.65
C ASN A 70 -12.55 0.14 2.19
N TYR A 71 -11.31 -0.33 2.04
CA TYR A 71 -10.11 0.42 2.38
C TYR A 71 -9.60 1.17 1.17
N HIS A 72 -9.30 2.47 1.38
CA HIS A 72 -8.84 3.39 0.34
C HIS A 72 -7.47 3.97 0.68
N THR A 73 -6.68 4.17 -0.37
CA THR A 73 -5.34 4.76 -0.30
C THR A 73 -5.20 5.86 -1.34
N ALA A 74 -3.98 6.22 -1.75
CA ALA A 74 -3.77 7.13 -2.87
C ALA A 74 -3.75 6.39 -4.21
N GLY A 75 -3.96 7.10 -5.28
CA GLY A 75 -3.85 6.56 -6.64
C GLY A 75 -2.41 6.50 -7.17
N SER A 76 -1.39 6.66 -6.31
CA SER A 76 0.03 6.56 -6.69
C SER A 76 0.94 6.33 -5.48
N CYS A 77 2.08 5.67 -5.72
CA CYS A 77 2.98 5.10 -4.72
C CYS A 77 3.47 6.10 -3.65
N ALA A 78 4.20 7.18 -4.03
CA ALA A 78 4.81 8.05 -3.04
C ALA A 78 3.81 8.76 -2.12
N PRO A 79 2.68 9.34 -2.61
CA PRO A 79 1.63 9.89 -1.74
C PRO A 79 1.05 8.87 -0.77
N ALA A 80 0.76 7.64 -1.25
CA ALA A 80 0.24 6.56 -0.41
C ALA A 80 1.20 6.21 0.72
N ARG A 81 2.48 6.00 0.38
CA ARG A 81 3.55 5.67 1.34
C ARG A 81 3.76 6.78 2.36
N ALA A 82 3.72 8.04 1.91
CA ALA A 82 3.82 9.19 2.79
C ALA A 82 2.65 9.26 3.78
N MET A 83 1.39 9.12 3.30
CA MET A 83 0.20 9.12 4.15
C MET A 83 0.19 7.93 5.11
N LEU A 84 0.55 6.72 4.65
CA LEU A 84 0.63 5.51 5.46
C LEU A 84 1.61 5.66 6.63
N LEU A 85 2.81 6.18 6.35
CA LEU A 85 3.87 6.28 7.36
C LEU A 85 3.73 7.49 8.28
N THR A 86 2.96 8.53 7.90
CA THR A 86 2.86 9.78 8.67
C THR A 86 1.48 10.02 9.26
N GLY A 87 0.42 9.37 8.76
CA GLY A 87 -0.96 9.66 9.14
C GLY A 87 -1.42 11.07 8.78
N VAL A 88 -0.75 11.73 7.82
CA VAL A 88 -0.98 13.13 7.41
C VAL A 88 -1.27 13.18 5.91
N ASP A 89 -2.21 14.05 5.51
CA ASP A 89 -2.58 14.27 4.10
C ASP A 89 -1.37 14.57 3.20
N SER A 90 -1.39 14.07 1.97
CA SER A 90 -0.29 14.16 1.01
C SER A 90 0.12 15.61 0.69
N HIS A 91 -0.83 16.56 0.70
CA HIS A 91 -0.58 17.99 0.44
C HIS A 91 0.02 18.72 1.66
N ARG A 92 0.07 18.08 2.83
CA ARG A 92 0.66 18.63 4.05
C ARG A 92 1.98 17.93 4.42
N ASN A 93 2.15 16.67 4.02
CA ASN A 93 3.36 15.89 4.33
C ASN A 93 4.53 16.12 3.33
N GLY A 94 4.30 16.88 2.24
CA GLY A 94 5.32 17.20 1.24
C GLY A 94 5.26 16.37 -0.04
N VAL A 95 4.36 15.36 -0.11
CA VAL A 95 4.32 14.37 -1.20
C VAL A 95 2.94 14.32 -1.88
N PRO A 96 2.48 15.43 -2.51
CA PRO A 96 1.17 15.45 -3.18
C PRO A 96 1.11 14.63 -4.46
N ASN A 97 2.28 14.24 -4.99
CA ASN A 97 2.42 13.37 -6.18
C ASN A 97 3.80 12.70 -6.12
N ILE A 98 4.04 11.72 -7.03
CA ILE A 98 5.39 11.23 -7.24
C ILE A 98 6.29 12.38 -7.73
N PRO A 99 7.55 12.48 -7.27
CA PRO A 99 8.42 13.61 -7.61
C PRO A 99 8.62 13.78 -9.11
N GLU A 100 8.64 12.68 -9.86
CA GLU A 100 8.81 12.65 -11.31
C GLU A 100 7.64 13.31 -12.07
N ALA A 101 6.46 13.33 -11.47
CA ALA A 101 5.23 13.87 -12.08
C ALA A 101 4.92 15.30 -11.66
N LEU A 102 5.57 15.85 -10.63
CA LEU A 102 5.27 17.20 -10.14
C LEU A 102 5.58 18.27 -11.22
N PRO A 103 4.61 19.17 -11.51
CA PRO A 103 4.87 20.30 -12.40
C PRO A 103 5.95 21.23 -11.83
N PRO A 104 6.85 21.79 -12.65
CA PRO A 104 7.86 22.72 -12.18
C PRO A 104 7.30 23.93 -11.41
N GLU A 105 6.11 24.40 -11.79
CA GLU A 105 5.43 25.55 -11.17
C GLU A 105 5.00 25.27 -9.72
N GLN A 106 4.79 24.00 -9.37
CA GLN A 106 4.41 23.59 -8.02
C GLN A 106 5.62 23.39 -7.10
N LEU A 107 6.84 23.19 -7.66
CA LEU A 107 8.07 22.99 -6.88
C LEU A 107 8.52 24.23 -6.10
N GLU A 108 7.88 25.39 -6.31
CA GLU A 108 8.14 26.60 -5.53
C GLU A 108 7.50 26.57 -4.12
N TYR A 109 6.63 25.57 -3.86
CA TYR A 109 5.91 25.42 -2.59
C TYR A 109 6.51 24.30 -1.73
N ASP A 110 6.73 24.58 -0.46
CA ASP A 110 7.37 23.65 0.49
C ASP A 110 6.65 22.30 0.61
N ASN A 111 5.33 22.29 0.46
CA ASN A 111 4.51 21.06 0.54
C ASN A 111 4.43 20.30 -0.80
N TYR A 112 5.13 20.74 -1.85
CA TYR A 112 5.09 20.17 -3.19
C TYR A 112 6.48 19.75 -3.67
N GLN A 113 7.28 19.14 -2.78
CA GLN A 113 8.63 18.70 -3.11
C GLN A 113 8.70 17.25 -3.58
N GLY A 114 7.63 16.47 -3.41
CA GLY A 114 7.61 15.04 -3.71
C GLY A 114 8.44 14.20 -2.74
N VAL A 115 8.83 14.77 -1.61
CA VAL A 115 9.58 14.11 -0.53
C VAL A 115 8.99 14.51 0.81
N LEU A 116 9.19 13.70 1.84
CA LEU A 116 8.70 14.01 3.20
C LEU A 116 9.35 15.30 3.72
N ASN A 117 8.51 16.25 4.11
CA ASN A 117 8.98 17.51 4.70
C ASN A 117 9.36 17.35 6.20
N ASP A 118 9.80 18.44 6.83
CA ASP A 118 10.21 18.46 8.23
C ASP A 118 9.03 18.60 9.21
N LYS A 119 7.82 18.79 8.69
CA LYS A 119 6.61 18.96 9.51
C LYS A 119 5.92 17.65 9.84
N VAL A 120 6.46 16.52 9.40
CA VAL A 120 5.88 15.20 9.68
C VAL A 120 6.89 14.28 10.34
N VAL A 121 6.37 13.30 11.07
CA VAL A 121 7.12 12.24 11.73
C VAL A 121 6.56 10.91 11.27
N THR A 122 7.43 9.96 11.01
CA THR A 122 7.02 8.62 10.55
C THR A 122 6.61 7.73 11.73
N LEU A 123 5.76 6.75 11.46
CA LEU A 123 5.45 5.65 12.38
C LEU A 123 6.73 5.00 12.93
N ALA A 124 7.75 4.82 12.08
CA ALA A 124 9.03 4.27 12.50
C ALA A 124 9.72 5.14 13.56
N SER A 125 9.75 6.47 13.38
CA SER A 125 10.34 7.39 14.37
C SER A 125 9.62 7.33 15.71
N VAL A 126 8.28 7.27 15.70
CA VAL A 126 7.47 7.17 16.92
C VAL A 126 7.74 5.84 17.63
N LEU A 127 7.72 4.72 16.91
CA LEU A 127 7.98 3.40 17.48
C LEU A 127 9.44 3.25 17.97
N GLN A 128 10.42 3.78 17.23
CA GLN A 128 11.82 3.81 17.67
C GLN A 128 11.96 4.55 19.00
N SER A 129 11.32 5.72 19.14
CA SER A 129 11.34 6.48 20.40
C SER A 129 10.67 5.74 21.56
N ALA A 130 9.72 4.83 21.26
CA ALA A 130 9.04 3.97 22.22
C ALA A 130 9.83 2.69 22.55
N GLY A 131 11.04 2.51 21.98
CA GLY A 131 11.94 1.41 22.27
C GLY A 131 11.77 0.19 21.35
N TYR A 132 11.17 0.36 20.18
CA TYR A 132 11.15 -0.66 19.13
C TYR A 132 12.47 -0.67 18.35
N HIS A 133 12.93 -1.84 17.96
CA HIS A 133 13.82 -1.97 16.81
C HIS A 133 13.04 -1.72 15.53
N THR A 134 13.60 -0.96 14.61
CA THR A 134 12.85 -0.53 13.41
C THR A 134 13.61 -0.90 12.14
N TYR A 135 12.95 -1.65 11.26
CA TYR A 135 13.54 -2.21 10.06
C TYR A 135 12.76 -1.84 8.81
N MET A 136 13.47 -1.61 7.71
CA MET A 136 12.86 -1.42 6.40
C MET A 136 13.61 -2.19 5.33
N THR A 137 12.90 -2.96 4.50
CA THR A 137 13.47 -3.67 3.35
C THR A 137 12.56 -3.54 2.13
N GLY A 138 12.96 -2.73 1.15
CA GLY A 138 12.18 -2.53 -0.07
C GLY A 138 12.16 -1.12 -0.62
N LYS A 139 11.07 -0.75 -1.30
CA LYS A 139 10.90 0.54 -1.98
C LYS A 139 10.58 1.66 -0.99
N TRP A 140 11.41 2.71 -1.01
CA TRP A 140 11.19 3.92 -0.22
C TRP A 140 10.36 4.98 -0.95
N HIS A 141 10.88 5.52 -2.05
CA HIS A 141 10.24 6.50 -2.92
C HIS A 141 9.77 7.80 -2.21
N LEU A 142 10.42 8.20 -1.11
CA LEU A 142 10.09 9.40 -0.32
C LEU A 142 11.29 10.35 -0.15
N GLY A 143 12.31 10.20 -0.99
CA GLY A 143 13.53 11.00 -1.04
C GLY A 143 14.79 10.14 -1.19
N GLN A 144 15.80 10.69 -1.86
CA GLN A 144 17.02 9.97 -2.24
C GLN A 144 18.29 10.63 -1.70
N THR A 145 18.23 11.86 -1.22
CA THR A 145 19.39 12.48 -0.59
C THR A 145 19.66 11.87 0.78
N PRO A 146 20.90 11.88 1.29
CA PRO A 146 21.24 11.26 2.56
C PRO A 146 20.30 11.64 3.74
N GLU A 147 19.81 12.88 3.74
CA GLU A 147 18.96 13.44 4.80
C GLU A 147 17.51 12.93 4.70
N LEU A 148 17.11 12.40 3.54
CA LEU A 148 15.75 11.95 3.25
C LEU A 148 15.60 10.42 3.24
N LEU A 149 16.72 9.69 3.39
CA LEU A 149 16.71 8.24 3.44
C LEU A 149 15.99 7.71 4.69
N PRO A 150 15.45 6.48 4.66
CA PRO A 150 14.68 5.93 5.78
C PRO A 150 15.51 5.82 7.08
N SER A 151 16.83 5.69 7.00
CA SER A 151 17.74 5.73 8.16
C SER A 151 17.71 7.08 8.91
N GLN A 152 17.22 8.16 8.28
CA GLN A 152 16.99 9.48 8.90
C GLN A 152 15.52 9.71 9.27
N ARG A 153 14.69 8.71 9.07
CA ARG A 153 13.25 8.74 9.31
C ARG A 153 12.80 7.63 10.27
N GLY A 154 13.69 7.28 11.21
CA GLY A 154 13.39 6.40 12.34
C GLY A 154 13.57 4.91 12.08
N PHE A 155 14.26 4.49 11.03
CA PHE A 155 14.62 3.09 10.80
C PHE A 155 16.08 2.82 11.19
N ASP A 156 16.30 1.86 12.10
CA ASP A 156 17.63 1.46 12.58
C ASP A 156 18.43 0.71 11.52
N ARG A 157 17.76 -0.19 10.79
CA ARG A 157 18.36 -0.99 9.72
C ARG A 157 17.52 -0.88 8.46
N THR A 158 18.19 -0.72 7.33
CA THR A 158 17.50 -0.50 6.05
C THR A 158 18.19 -1.18 4.88
N ILE A 159 17.38 -1.76 3.98
CA ILE A 159 17.70 -1.97 2.57
C ILE A 159 16.64 -1.21 1.78
N ALA A 160 17.02 -0.12 1.13
CA ALA A 160 16.07 0.79 0.52
C ALA A 160 16.35 1.01 -0.97
N MET A 161 15.34 0.80 -1.81
CA MET A 161 15.32 1.28 -3.20
C MET A 161 14.71 2.68 -3.22
N GLY A 162 15.51 3.69 -3.63
CA GLY A 162 15.12 5.10 -3.55
C GLY A 162 14.17 5.56 -4.67
N ASP A 163 14.17 4.88 -5.80
CA ASP A 163 13.49 5.27 -7.04
C ASP A 163 12.00 4.92 -7.05
N THR A 164 11.29 5.33 -8.10
CA THR A 164 9.90 4.93 -8.31
C THR A 164 9.73 3.46 -8.69
N GLY A 165 10.80 2.79 -9.12
CA GLY A 165 10.87 1.36 -9.45
C GLY A 165 12.26 0.98 -9.94
N ALA A 166 12.56 -0.31 -9.98
CA ALA A 166 13.82 -0.87 -10.49
C ALA A 166 13.60 -2.26 -11.08
N ASP A 167 14.60 -2.79 -11.79
CA ASP A 167 14.63 -4.19 -12.19
C ASP A 167 14.59 -5.12 -10.98
N ASN A 168 13.85 -6.23 -11.07
CA ASN A 168 13.69 -7.17 -9.96
C ASN A 168 14.83 -8.18 -9.84
N TRP A 169 15.72 -8.24 -10.83
CA TRP A 169 16.85 -9.19 -10.89
C TRP A 169 18.21 -8.54 -10.79
N GLU A 170 18.30 -7.22 -11.06
CA GLU A 170 19.56 -6.52 -11.21
C GLU A 170 19.47 -5.06 -10.74
N GLN A 171 20.62 -4.45 -10.47
CA GLN A 171 20.71 -3.01 -10.18
C GLN A 171 20.59 -2.18 -11.46
N ARG A 172 19.47 -2.31 -12.14
CA ARG A 172 19.19 -1.69 -13.43
C ARG A 172 18.02 -0.73 -13.31
N ALA A 173 18.13 0.46 -13.89
CA ALA A 173 17.01 1.38 -14.02
C ALA A 173 15.94 0.79 -14.92
N TYR A 174 14.67 0.96 -14.55
CA TYR A 174 13.55 0.45 -15.34
C TYR A 174 12.99 1.48 -16.33
N LEU A 175 13.36 2.75 -16.18
CA LEU A 175 13.01 3.87 -17.07
C LEU A 175 14.24 4.74 -17.36
N PRO A 176 14.28 5.43 -18.52
CA PRO A 176 15.40 6.30 -18.90
C PRO A 176 15.49 7.62 -18.12
N ILE A 177 14.73 7.78 -17.05
CA ILE A 177 14.78 8.92 -16.14
C ILE A 177 15.86 8.76 -15.07
N TYR A 178 16.41 7.58 -14.92
CA TYR A 178 17.52 7.24 -14.03
C TYR A 178 18.69 6.67 -14.84
N GLU A 179 19.92 6.94 -14.41
CA GLU A 179 21.12 6.35 -15.00
C GLU A 179 21.28 4.89 -14.56
N GLN A 180 20.96 4.59 -13.28
CA GLN A 180 20.93 3.27 -12.66
C GLN A 180 19.84 3.24 -11.59
N ALA A 181 19.52 2.07 -11.06
CA ALA A 181 18.68 1.97 -9.88
C ALA A 181 19.47 2.34 -8.61
N ASN A 182 18.89 3.19 -7.76
CA ASN A 182 19.54 3.74 -6.58
C ASN A 182 19.16 2.93 -5.33
N TRP A 183 20.14 2.20 -4.81
CA TRP A 183 19.97 1.35 -3.63
C TRP A 183 20.83 1.82 -2.47
N TYR A 184 20.31 1.69 -1.27
CA TYR A 184 20.95 2.11 -0.04
C TYR A 184 20.80 1.05 1.04
N ALA A 185 21.87 0.83 1.82
CA ALA A 185 21.87 0.02 3.05
C ALA A 185 22.28 0.92 4.21
N ASP A 186 21.43 1.02 5.23
CA ASP A 186 21.68 1.85 6.44
C ASP A 186 22.14 3.28 6.10
N GLY A 187 21.55 3.87 5.05
CA GLY A 187 21.84 5.24 4.61
C GLY A 187 23.06 5.41 3.69
N VAL A 188 23.72 4.33 3.28
CA VAL A 188 24.89 4.33 2.40
C VAL A 188 24.54 3.64 1.08
N GLU A 189 25.09 4.13 -0.06
CA GLU A 189 24.94 3.45 -1.35
C GLU A 189 25.26 1.95 -1.25
N HIS A 190 24.41 1.13 -1.84
CA HIS A 190 24.47 -0.29 -1.78
C HIS A 190 24.54 -0.93 -3.16
N THR A 191 25.38 -1.95 -3.30
CA THR A 191 25.44 -2.78 -4.51
C THR A 191 24.72 -4.10 -4.25
N LEU A 192 23.79 -4.42 -5.13
CA LEU A 192 23.02 -5.66 -5.05
C LEU A 192 23.89 -6.88 -5.36
N PRO A 193 23.63 -8.05 -4.73
CA PRO A 193 24.32 -9.29 -5.04
C PRO A 193 23.95 -9.83 -6.43
N ASP A 194 24.78 -10.68 -7.01
CA ASP A 194 24.59 -11.24 -8.36
C ASP A 194 23.38 -12.19 -8.46
N ASP A 195 22.97 -12.80 -7.34
CA ASP A 195 21.82 -13.71 -7.21
C ASP A 195 20.54 -13.00 -6.72
N PHE A 196 20.51 -11.67 -6.82
CA PHE A 196 19.37 -10.86 -6.38
C PHE A 196 18.07 -11.23 -7.12
N TYR A 197 16.99 -11.40 -6.32
CA TYR A 197 15.60 -11.28 -6.74
C TYR A 197 14.85 -10.51 -5.64
N SER A 198 14.17 -9.43 -6.01
CA SER A 198 13.70 -8.41 -5.06
C SER A 198 12.87 -8.98 -3.90
N SER A 199 11.83 -9.78 -4.19
CA SER A 199 10.93 -10.32 -3.16
C SER A 199 11.62 -11.29 -2.20
N GLU A 200 12.56 -12.10 -2.70
CA GLU A 200 13.37 -13.00 -1.88
C GLU A 200 14.32 -12.21 -0.98
N TYR A 201 15.07 -11.29 -1.58
CA TYR A 201 16.09 -10.50 -0.90
C TYR A 201 15.52 -9.64 0.24
N PHE A 202 14.34 -9.03 0.04
CA PHE A 202 13.71 -8.24 1.08
C PHE A 202 13.34 -9.08 2.30
N ILE A 203 12.80 -10.26 2.10
CA ILE A 203 12.48 -11.17 3.20
C ILE A 203 13.72 -11.71 3.87
N ASP A 204 14.76 -12.08 3.12
CA ASP A 204 16.04 -12.52 3.70
C ASP A 204 16.65 -11.46 4.60
N LYS A 205 16.65 -10.20 4.15
CA LYS A 205 17.16 -9.07 4.94
C LYS A 205 16.28 -8.72 6.13
N THR A 206 14.97 -8.84 6.00
CA THR A 206 14.05 -8.67 7.14
C THR A 206 14.34 -9.72 8.23
N ILE A 207 14.47 -10.99 7.84
CA ILE A 207 14.80 -12.09 8.76
C ILE A 207 16.17 -11.83 9.40
N GLU A 208 17.19 -11.46 8.62
CA GLU A 208 18.52 -11.12 9.13
C GLU A 208 18.47 -10.00 10.17
N PHE A 209 17.68 -8.95 9.93
CA PHE A 209 17.56 -7.82 10.85
C PHE A 209 16.85 -8.23 12.15
N ILE A 210 15.74 -8.98 12.07
CA ILE A 210 15.04 -9.49 13.24
C ILE A 210 15.96 -10.43 14.04
N ASP A 211 16.65 -11.38 13.39
CA ASP A 211 17.54 -12.33 14.04
C ASP A 211 18.69 -11.63 14.78
N SER A 212 19.20 -10.52 14.24
CA SER A 212 20.30 -9.76 14.84
C SER A 212 19.97 -9.20 16.24
N ASN A 213 18.69 -9.03 16.56
CA ASN A 213 18.19 -8.51 17.84
C ASN A 213 17.32 -9.52 18.61
N ALA A 214 17.22 -10.78 18.15
CA ALA A 214 16.39 -11.81 18.80
C ALA A 214 16.83 -12.18 20.23
N SER A 215 17.98 -11.68 20.69
CA SER A 215 18.50 -11.96 22.04
C SER A 215 18.05 -10.96 23.11
N ASP A 216 17.37 -9.88 22.74
CA ASP A 216 16.79 -8.92 23.66
C ASP A 216 15.25 -9.00 23.66
N ASP A 217 14.61 -8.42 24.68
CA ASP A 217 13.16 -8.47 24.85
C ASP A 217 12.45 -7.27 24.21
N GLN A 218 13.13 -6.47 23.37
CA GLN A 218 12.52 -5.31 22.73
C GLN A 218 11.67 -5.77 21.52
N PRO A 219 10.47 -5.19 21.34
CA PRO A 219 9.66 -5.45 20.17
C PRO A 219 10.29 -4.84 18.93
N PHE A 220 9.88 -5.30 17.75
CA PHE A 220 10.31 -4.73 16.48
C PHE A 220 9.15 -4.23 15.63
N PHE A 221 9.45 -3.25 14.78
CA PHE A 221 8.62 -2.81 13.67
C PHE A 221 9.38 -3.10 12.36
N ALA A 222 8.83 -3.95 11.53
CA ALA A 222 9.35 -4.25 10.20
C ALA A 222 8.40 -3.70 9.12
N TYR A 223 8.86 -2.72 8.36
CA TYR A 223 8.19 -2.21 7.16
C TYR A 223 8.79 -2.88 5.93
N ILE A 224 7.97 -3.63 5.20
CA ILE A 224 8.38 -4.43 4.05
C ILE A 224 7.62 -3.95 2.80
N PRO A 225 8.01 -2.81 2.22
CA PRO A 225 7.42 -2.30 1.00
C PRO A 225 8.03 -3.02 -0.21
N PHE A 226 7.37 -4.09 -0.65
CA PHE A 226 7.78 -4.82 -1.84
C PHE A 226 7.86 -3.92 -3.07
N GLN A 227 8.65 -4.32 -4.05
CA GLN A 227 8.62 -3.79 -5.40
C GLN A 227 7.61 -4.56 -6.28
N ALA A 228 7.22 -5.76 -5.87
CA ALA A 228 6.16 -6.54 -6.48
C ALA A 228 4.78 -5.87 -6.20
N VAL A 229 3.97 -5.63 -7.22
CA VAL A 229 4.02 -6.14 -8.59
C VAL A 229 4.22 -5.03 -9.63
N HIS A 230 4.92 -3.96 -9.25
CA HIS A 230 5.24 -2.81 -10.11
C HIS A 230 6.06 -3.25 -11.32
N MET A 231 5.93 -2.52 -12.43
CA MET A 231 6.78 -2.73 -13.61
C MET A 231 8.26 -2.41 -13.32
N PRO A 232 9.21 -3.13 -13.94
CA PRO A 232 9.02 -4.23 -14.85
C PRO A 232 8.48 -5.46 -14.11
N VAL A 233 7.38 -6.02 -14.63
CA VAL A 233 6.75 -7.19 -14.05
C VAL A 233 7.61 -8.41 -14.37
N GLN A 234 8.26 -8.96 -13.35
CA GLN A 234 9.26 -10.01 -13.47
C GLN A 234 9.08 -11.04 -12.36
N ALA A 235 9.18 -12.31 -12.69
CA ALA A 235 9.05 -13.41 -11.73
C ALA A 235 9.88 -14.61 -12.15
N PRO A 236 10.37 -15.42 -11.20
CA PRO A 236 10.95 -16.72 -11.51
C PRO A 236 9.96 -17.59 -12.28
N ARG A 237 10.47 -18.33 -13.28
CA ARG A 237 9.64 -19.11 -14.19
C ARG A 237 8.75 -20.14 -13.47
N GLU A 238 9.23 -20.73 -12.39
CA GLU A 238 8.47 -21.67 -11.58
C GLU A 238 7.16 -21.11 -11.03
N TYR A 239 7.08 -19.80 -10.79
CA TYR A 239 5.85 -19.14 -10.36
C TYR A 239 4.97 -18.79 -11.57
N SER A 240 5.54 -18.18 -12.61
CA SER A 240 4.75 -17.73 -13.77
C SER A 240 4.17 -18.88 -14.60
N ASP A 241 4.86 -20.02 -14.69
CA ASP A 241 4.40 -21.18 -15.45
C ASP A 241 3.22 -21.91 -14.79
N LYS A 242 2.96 -21.70 -13.49
CA LYS A 242 1.73 -22.18 -12.83
C LYS A 242 0.46 -21.63 -13.47
N TYR A 243 0.54 -20.43 -14.05
CA TYR A 243 -0.60 -19.70 -14.62
C TYR A 243 -0.71 -19.84 -16.15
N ALA A 244 0.07 -20.74 -16.75
CA ALA A 244 0.04 -20.96 -18.20
C ALA A 244 -1.38 -21.28 -18.69
N GLY A 245 -1.90 -20.45 -19.62
CA GLY A 245 -3.22 -20.60 -20.22
C GLY A 245 -4.38 -20.05 -19.38
N VAL A 246 -4.16 -19.56 -18.17
CA VAL A 246 -5.23 -19.01 -17.30
C VAL A 246 -5.87 -17.78 -17.91
N TYR A 247 -5.12 -17.00 -18.67
CA TYR A 247 -5.54 -15.70 -19.23
C TYR A 247 -5.85 -15.75 -20.73
N ASP A 248 -5.92 -16.93 -21.32
CA ASP A 248 -6.14 -17.10 -22.78
C ASP A 248 -7.50 -16.59 -23.26
N ASP A 249 -8.51 -16.59 -22.38
CA ASP A 249 -9.85 -16.06 -22.67
C ASP A 249 -9.91 -14.51 -22.65
N GLY A 250 -8.83 -13.85 -22.23
CA GLY A 250 -8.64 -12.40 -22.22
C GLY A 250 -9.34 -11.65 -21.09
N TRP A 251 -9.10 -10.35 -21.09
CA TRP A 251 -9.49 -9.47 -19.97
C TRP A 251 -10.99 -9.37 -19.72
N THR A 252 -11.85 -9.40 -20.75
CA THR A 252 -13.30 -9.31 -20.54
C THR A 252 -13.82 -10.54 -19.79
N ALA A 253 -13.38 -11.73 -20.16
CA ALA A 253 -13.78 -12.97 -19.50
C ALA A 253 -13.21 -13.05 -18.08
N MET A 254 -11.94 -12.68 -17.91
CA MET A 254 -11.28 -12.69 -16.61
C MET A 254 -11.86 -11.66 -15.63
N ARG A 255 -12.21 -10.45 -16.09
CA ARG A 255 -12.92 -9.46 -15.25
C ARG A 255 -14.23 -10.02 -14.73
N GLU A 256 -15.03 -10.65 -15.59
CA GLU A 256 -16.32 -11.24 -15.18
C GLU A 256 -16.11 -12.39 -14.20
N LYS A 257 -15.10 -13.26 -14.44
CA LYS A 257 -14.74 -14.33 -13.52
C LYS A 257 -14.38 -13.79 -12.13
N ARG A 258 -13.51 -12.76 -12.07
CA ARG A 258 -13.10 -12.13 -10.81
C ARG A 258 -14.25 -11.37 -10.14
N ARG A 259 -15.12 -10.70 -10.91
CA ARG A 259 -16.31 -10.05 -10.36
C ARG A 259 -17.23 -11.05 -9.64
N LEU A 260 -17.50 -12.18 -10.27
CA LEU A 260 -18.33 -13.23 -9.68
C LEU A 260 -17.66 -13.85 -8.44
N ALA A 261 -16.36 -14.08 -8.49
CA ALA A 261 -15.60 -14.60 -7.37
C ALA A 261 -15.54 -13.60 -6.19
N ALA A 262 -15.40 -12.29 -6.47
CA ALA A 262 -15.44 -11.24 -5.46
C ALA A 262 -16.82 -11.13 -4.76
N ILE A 263 -17.92 -11.35 -5.52
CA ILE A 263 -19.28 -11.46 -4.95
C ILE A 263 -19.38 -12.71 -4.07
N GLU A 264 -18.90 -13.86 -4.53
CA GLU A 264 -18.91 -15.12 -3.76
C GLU A 264 -18.07 -15.01 -2.48
N ALA A 265 -16.92 -14.33 -2.55
CA ALA A 265 -16.09 -14.03 -1.38
C ALA A 265 -16.71 -13.01 -0.42
N GLY A 266 -17.76 -12.29 -0.83
CA GLY A 266 -18.42 -11.27 -0.01
C GLY A 266 -17.64 -9.96 0.12
N VAL A 267 -16.66 -9.72 -0.75
CA VAL A 267 -15.86 -8.46 -0.74
C VAL A 267 -16.54 -7.32 -1.51
N VAL A 268 -17.55 -7.64 -2.31
CA VAL A 268 -18.42 -6.67 -2.97
C VAL A 268 -19.87 -7.13 -2.92
N PRO A 269 -20.87 -6.22 -3.01
CA PRO A 269 -22.29 -6.56 -3.01
C PRO A 269 -22.68 -7.53 -4.14
N GLU A 270 -23.71 -8.36 -3.90
CA GLU A 270 -24.24 -9.33 -4.88
C GLU A 270 -24.67 -8.66 -6.22
N ASN A 271 -25.15 -7.44 -6.14
CA ASN A 271 -25.64 -6.66 -7.29
C ASN A 271 -24.54 -5.81 -7.98
N THR A 272 -23.27 -5.99 -7.63
CA THR A 272 -22.16 -5.25 -8.27
C THR A 272 -22.19 -5.44 -9.79
N ALA A 273 -22.33 -4.34 -10.52
CA ALA A 273 -22.50 -4.35 -11.96
C ALA A 273 -21.18 -4.67 -12.70
N PRO A 274 -21.21 -5.38 -13.83
CA PRO A 274 -20.08 -5.42 -14.73
C PRO A 274 -19.87 -4.06 -15.40
N VAL A 275 -18.64 -3.57 -15.39
CA VAL A 275 -18.28 -2.29 -16.04
C VAL A 275 -17.15 -2.53 -17.04
N VAL A 276 -17.10 -1.68 -18.07
CA VAL A 276 -16.00 -1.63 -19.03
C VAL A 276 -15.26 -0.31 -18.81
N THR A 277 -14.04 -0.40 -18.37
CA THR A 277 -13.19 0.79 -18.20
C THR A 277 -12.90 1.43 -19.57
N PRO A 278 -13.10 2.75 -19.73
CA PRO A 278 -12.78 3.43 -20.96
C PRO A 278 -11.33 3.20 -21.41
N GLY A 279 -11.12 3.01 -22.71
CA GLY A 279 -9.78 2.70 -23.27
C GLY A 279 -9.39 1.23 -23.26
N THR A 280 -10.21 0.34 -22.69
CA THR A 280 -10.00 -1.11 -22.79
C THR A 280 -10.15 -1.56 -24.24
N LEU A 281 -9.14 -2.27 -24.78
CA LEU A 281 -9.17 -2.79 -26.14
C LEU A 281 -10.18 -3.93 -26.27
N ASP A 282 -10.73 -4.11 -27.48
CA ASP A 282 -11.51 -5.32 -27.79
C ASP A 282 -10.55 -6.52 -27.99
N TRP A 283 -10.61 -7.50 -27.10
CA TRP A 283 -9.81 -8.73 -27.18
C TRP A 283 -9.93 -9.44 -28.52
N ASN A 284 -11.13 -9.43 -29.11
CA ASN A 284 -11.39 -10.11 -30.38
C ASN A 284 -10.80 -9.37 -31.60
N SER A 285 -10.42 -8.09 -31.43
CA SER A 285 -9.74 -7.33 -32.48
C SER A 285 -8.25 -7.65 -32.61
N LEU A 286 -7.67 -8.34 -31.62
CA LEU A 286 -6.25 -8.68 -31.57
C LEU A 286 -5.93 -9.90 -32.44
N THR A 287 -4.70 -9.96 -32.95
CA THR A 287 -4.14 -11.18 -33.59
C THR A 287 -3.89 -12.26 -32.54
N ASP A 288 -3.74 -13.52 -32.95
CA ASP A 288 -3.41 -14.63 -32.06
C ASP A 288 -2.07 -14.42 -31.34
N GLU A 289 -1.10 -13.80 -32.00
CA GLU A 289 0.18 -13.44 -31.40
C GLU A 289 0.05 -12.39 -30.32
N GLN A 290 -0.73 -11.33 -30.56
CA GLN A 290 -1.00 -10.29 -29.58
C GLN A 290 -1.76 -10.86 -28.36
N ARG A 291 -2.79 -11.71 -28.60
CA ARG A 291 -3.52 -12.36 -27.52
C ARG A 291 -2.60 -13.21 -26.63
N ARG A 292 -1.77 -14.06 -27.23
CA ARG A 292 -0.80 -14.86 -26.48
C ARG A 292 0.18 -14.00 -25.69
N HIS A 293 0.65 -12.89 -26.28
CA HIS A 293 1.56 -11.99 -25.58
C HIS A 293 0.90 -11.29 -24.39
N HIS A 294 -0.34 -10.83 -24.54
CA HIS A 294 -1.10 -10.23 -23.43
C HIS A 294 -1.44 -11.24 -22.33
N ALA A 295 -1.78 -12.48 -22.69
CA ALA A 295 -1.99 -13.55 -21.72
C ALA A 295 -0.69 -13.83 -20.93
N ARG A 296 0.46 -13.98 -21.64
CA ARG A 296 1.75 -14.20 -20.97
C ARG A 296 2.14 -13.09 -20.01
N ARG A 297 1.85 -11.83 -20.33
CA ARG A 297 2.07 -10.70 -19.41
C ARG A 297 1.35 -10.89 -18.08
N MET A 298 0.09 -11.33 -18.12
CA MET A 298 -0.70 -11.62 -16.91
C MET A 298 -0.23 -12.88 -16.18
N GLU A 299 0.23 -13.92 -16.89
CA GLU A 299 0.83 -15.10 -16.28
C GLU A 299 2.08 -14.73 -15.45
N VAL A 300 2.93 -13.84 -16.00
CA VAL A 300 4.10 -13.32 -15.28
C VAL A 300 3.69 -12.45 -14.09
N TYR A 301 2.67 -11.61 -14.25
CA TYR A 301 2.11 -10.81 -13.16
C TYR A 301 1.60 -11.70 -12.01
N ALA A 302 0.80 -12.71 -12.34
CA ALA A 302 0.30 -13.66 -11.36
C ALA A 302 1.45 -14.41 -10.65
N GLY A 303 2.47 -14.80 -11.42
CA GLY A 303 3.69 -15.40 -10.86
C GLY A 303 4.46 -14.47 -9.92
N MET A 304 4.45 -13.16 -10.20
CA MET A 304 5.10 -12.17 -9.31
C MET A 304 4.35 -11.98 -7.98
N VAL A 305 2.99 -12.03 -8.01
CA VAL A 305 2.15 -12.03 -6.80
C VAL A 305 2.39 -13.32 -5.99
N ASP A 306 2.35 -14.48 -6.65
CA ASP A 306 2.60 -15.79 -6.01
C ASP A 306 4.01 -15.87 -5.37
N ALA A 307 5.04 -15.36 -6.06
CA ALA A 307 6.39 -15.30 -5.52
C ALA A 307 6.45 -14.41 -4.27
N MET A 308 5.81 -13.23 -4.30
CA MET A 308 5.72 -12.34 -3.14
C MET A 308 5.06 -13.05 -1.96
N ASP A 309 3.91 -13.70 -2.15
CA ASP A 309 3.20 -14.45 -1.09
C ASP A 309 4.02 -15.62 -0.55
N SER A 310 4.73 -16.35 -1.42
CA SER A 310 5.64 -17.43 -1.03
C SER A 310 6.74 -16.94 -0.09
N HIS A 311 7.35 -15.79 -0.41
CA HIS A 311 8.38 -15.21 0.45
C HIS A 311 7.80 -14.61 1.75
N ILE A 312 6.59 -14.04 1.74
CA ILE A 312 5.85 -13.69 2.97
C ILE A 312 5.71 -14.94 3.85
N GLY A 313 5.35 -16.09 3.27
CA GLY A 313 5.25 -17.37 3.99
C GLY A 313 6.54 -17.77 4.70
N ARG A 314 7.71 -17.50 4.11
CA ARG A 314 9.02 -17.74 4.76
C ARG A 314 9.20 -16.87 6.00
N LEU A 315 8.79 -15.60 5.96
CA LEU A 315 8.83 -14.72 7.13
C LEU A 315 7.89 -15.22 8.23
N LEU A 316 6.64 -15.60 7.88
CA LEU A 316 5.70 -16.14 8.87
C LEU A 316 6.26 -17.40 9.55
N ALA A 317 6.84 -18.33 8.77
CA ALA A 317 7.47 -19.55 9.30
C ALA A 317 8.69 -19.24 10.18
N TYR A 318 9.48 -18.22 9.82
CA TYR A 318 10.60 -17.78 10.65
C TYR A 318 10.09 -17.25 12.00
N LEU A 319 9.08 -16.39 12.02
CA LEU A 319 8.50 -15.86 13.26
C LEU A 319 7.89 -16.95 14.14
N GLU A 320 7.29 -17.99 13.54
CA GLU A 320 6.87 -19.19 14.29
C GLU A 320 8.07 -19.91 14.93
N SER A 321 9.18 -20.02 14.22
CA SER A 321 10.37 -20.76 14.69
C SER A 321 11.07 -20.10 15.88
N ILE A 322 10.82 -18.79 16.10
CA ILE A 322 11.36 -18.01 17.21
C ILE A 322 10.28 -17.64 18.26
N ASP A 323 9.08 -18.26 18.19
CA ASP A 323 7.94 -18.04 19.10
C ASP A 323 7.41 -16.58 19.12
N GLU A 324 7.62 -15.79 18.06
CA GLU A 324 7.16 -14.40 17.96
C GLU A 324 5.93 -14.21 17.06
N TYR A 325 5.47 -15.24 16.36
CA TYR A 325 4.32 -15.14 15.45
C TYR A 325 3.05 -14.65 16.17
N ASP A 326 2.69 -15.27 17.29
CA ASP A 326 1.48 -14.95 18.05
C ASP A 326 1.59 -13.59 18.78
N ASN A 327 2.80 -13.04 18.92
CA ASN A 327 3.06 -11.71 19.48
C ASN A 327 3.30 -10.65 18.39
N THR A 328 2.88 -10.91 17.14
CA THR A 328 3.09 -10.00 16.01
C THR A 328 1.78 -9.55 15.41
N ILE A 329 1.62 -8.23 15.24
CA ILE A 329 0.55 -7.63 14.45
C ILE A 329 1.01 -7.58 13.00
N PHE A 330 0.23 -8.18 12.12
CA PHE A 330 0.43 -8.16 10.67
C PHE A 330 -0.56 -7.20 10.02
N VAL A 331 -0.05 -6.35 9.14
CA VAL A 331 -0.84 -5.49 8.27
C VAL A 331 -0.37 -5.73 6.84
N PHE A 332 -1.24 -6.21 5.97
CA PHE A 332 -0.99 -6.39 4.53
C PHE A 332 -1.90 -5.49 3.73
N THR A 333 -1.33 -4.71 2.80
CA THR A 333 -2.10 -3.88 1.85
C THR A 333 -1.28 -3.56 0.60
N SER A 334 -1.86 -2.78 -0.33
CA SER A 334 -1.19 -2.18 -1.48
C SER A 334 -1.10 -0.66 -1.34
N ASP A 335 -0.13 -0.02 -1.97
CA ASP A 335 -0.01 1.43 -1.97
C ASP A 335 -1.00 2.12 -2.92
N ASN A 336 -1.40 1.48 -4.01
CA ASN A 336 -2.46 1.92 -4.93
C ASN A 336 -2.98 0.74 -5.75
N GLY A 337 -4.00 1.00 -6.56
CA GLY A 337 -4.51 0.00 -7.51
C GLY A 337 -3.53 -0.32 -8.63
N ALA A 338 -3.85 -1.34 -9.43
CA ALA A 338 -2.98 -1.90 -10.47
C ALA A 338 -2.42 -0.85 -11.45
N GLU A 339 -1.21 -1.05 -11.95
CA GLU A 339 -0.55 -0.16 -12.92
C GLU A 339 -0.98 -0.48 -14.37
N GLY A 340 -1.60 0.48 -15.02
CA GLY A 340 -2.05 0.35 -16.42
C GLY A 340 -1.12 0.94 -17.47
N SER A 341 0.03 1.51 -17.10
CA SER A 341 0.96 2.09 -18.07
C SER A 341 1.60 1.01 -18.93
N ASP A 342 1.73 1.27 -20.23
CA ASP A 342 2.48 0.44 -21.16
C ASP A 342 3.27 1.35 -22.11
N ILE A 343 4.55 1.42 -21.89
CA ILE A 343 5.45 2.28 -22.66
C ILE A 343 6.10 1.57 -23.86
N ILE A 344 5.86 0.27 -24.01
CA ILE A 344 6.48 -0.52 -25.10
C ILE A 344 5.53 -0.71 -26.26
N THR A 345 4.25 -0.99 -26.03
CA THR A 345 3.35 -1.56 -27.02
C THR A 345 2.28 -0.61 -27.53
N GLN A 346 2.09 0.55 -26.92
CA GLN A 346 0.95 1.42 -27.23
C GLN A 346 0.96 2.00 -28.66
N ASP A 347 2.07 2.03 -29.39
CA ASP A 347 2.11 2.63 -30.74
C ASP A 347 3.12 1.99 -31.71
N GLY A 348 3.25 0.69 -31.73
CA GLY A 348 3.90 -0.03 -32.84
C GLY A 348 5.40 0.23 -33.03
N GLY A 349 6.08 0.59 -31.98
CA GLY A 349 7.52 0.82 -31.99
C GLY A 349 7.89 1.76 -30.86
N SER A 350 8.31 1.17 -29.79
CA SER A 350 8.69 1.90 -28.60
C SER A 350 9.66 3.04 -28.94
N VAL A 351 9.28 4.26 -28.59
CA VAL A 351 10.21 5.41 -28.58
C VAL A 351 11.42 5.11 -27.70
N LEU A 352 11.27 4.15 -26.77
CA LEU A 352 12.30 3.67 -25.87
C LEU A 352 13.14 2.50 -26.40
N ALA A 353 12.85 1.96 -27.59
CA ALA A 353 13.62 0.84 -28.15
C ALA A 353 15.15 1.05 -28.16
N PRO A 354 15.68 2.23 -28.52
CA PRO A 354 17.13 2.47 -28.45
C PRO A 354 17.68 2.45 -27.02
N TRP A 355 16.84 2.82 -26.02
CA TRP A 355 17.24 2.77 -24.62
C TRP A 355 17.21 1.32 -24.13
N PHE A 356 16.18 0.53 -24.48
CA PHE A 356 16.13 -0.91 -24.14
C PHE A 356 17.35 -1.65 -24.67
N GLU A 357 17.72 -1.42 -25.94
CA GLU A 357 18.92 -2.03 -26.53
C GLU A 357 20.19 -1.64 -25.76
N ARG A 358 20.32 -0.35 -25.41
CA ARG A 358 21.48 0.17 -24.68
C ARG A 358 21.64 -0.42 -23.28
N VAL A 359 20.52 -0.60 -22.53
CA VAL A 359 20.54 -1.12 -21.17
C VAL A 359 20.35 -2.63 -21.09
N GLY A 360 20.13 -3.31 -22.22
CA GLY A 360 20.01 -4.75 -22.31
C GLY A 360 18.67 -5.33 -21.89
N TYR A 361 17.57 -4.58 -22.07
CA TYR A 361 16.22 -5.13 -21.95
C TYR A 361 15.71 -5.72 -23.26
N ASN A 362 14.88 -6.75 -23.15
CA ASN A 362 14.07 -7.30 -24.23
C ASN A 362 12.61 -7.50 -23.76
N ALA A 363 11.71 -7.73 -24.70
CA ALA A 363 10.31 -8.07 -24.46
C ALA A 363 9.92 -9.36 -25.17
N ASP A 364 10.87 -10.29 -25.32
CA ASP A 364 10.69 -11.55 -26.02
C ASP A 364 9.73 -12.45 -25.25
N TYR A 365 8.76 -13.01 -25.95
CA TYR A 365 7.72 -13.87 -25.39
C TYR A 365 8.29 -15.04 -24.56
N GLU A 366 9.34 -15.69 -25.06
CA GLU A 366 9.92 -16.88 -24.45
C GLU A 366 10.67 -16.62 -23.14
N THR A 367 11.11 -15.39 -22.92
CA THR A 367 11.89 -14.98 -21.73
C THR A 367 11.17 -13.92 -20.89
N LEU A 368 9.91 -13.64 -21.22
CA LEU A 368 9.16 -12.61 -20.53
C LEU A 368 9.01 -12.94 -19.05
N GLY A 369 9.41 -12.00 -18.19
CA GLY A 369 9.45 -12.14 -16.73
C GLY A 369 10.81 -12.56 -16.18
N GLU A 370 11.70 -13.12 -16.99
CA GLU A 370 13.04 -13.52 -16.57
C GLU A 370 14.02 -12.35 -16.54
N ARG A 371 15.20 -12.59 -16.01
CA ARG A 371 16.32 -11.62 -15.98
C ARG A 371 16.56 -11.04 -17.39
N GLY A 372 16.62 -9.70 -17.48
CA GLY A 372 16.81 -9.00 -18.74
C GLY A 372 15.54 -8.77 -19.55
N SER A 373 14.37 -9.24 -19.11
CA SER A 373 13.11 -8.89 -19.77
C SER A 373 12.53 -7.62 -19.17
N TRP A 374 11.78 -6.87 -19.98
CA TRP A 374 10.95 -5.77 -19.53
C TRP A 374 9.49 -6.06 -19.85
N ASN A 375 8.64 -6.06 -18.85
CA ASN A 375 7.22 -6.35 -18.95
C ASN A 375 6.38 -5.33 -18.18
N ALA A 376 5.21 -4.98 -18.73
CA ALA A 376 4.13 -4.28 -18.06
C ALA A 376 2.81 -4.92 -18.49
N ILE A 377 1.84 -4.99 -17.60
CA ILE A 377 0.56 -5.61 -17.94
C ILE A 377 -0.27 -4.77 -18.92
N GLY A 378 -0.12 -3.45 -18.88
CA GLY A 378 -0.83 -2.52 -19.75
C GLY A 378 -2.29 -2.27 -19.32
N PRO A 379 -2.95 -1.25 -19.91
CA PRO A 379 -4.24 -0.75 -19.43
C PRO A 379 -5.36 -1.79 -19.46
N SER A 380 -5.42 -2.64 -20.49
CA SER A 380 -6.49 -3.64 -20.60
C SER A 380 -6.35 -4.76 -19.57
N ASN A 381 -5.13 -5.25 -19.30
CA ASN A 381 -4.90 -6.25 -18.26
C ASN A 381 -5.02 -5.66 -16.84
N ALA A 382 -4.63 -4.39 -16.63
CA ALA A 382 -4.83 -3.71 -15.34
C ALA A 382 -6.30 -3.71 -14.92
N THR A 383 -7.23 -3.74 -15.88
CA THR A 383 -8.65 -3.89 -15.57
C THR A 383 -9.01 -5.25 -14.97
N ILE A 384 -8.24 -6.32 -15.24
CA ILE A 384 -8.42 -7.62 -14.58
C ILE A 384 -8.08 -7.47 -13.10
N ALA A 385 -6.89 -6.94 -12.80
CA ALA A 385 -6.40 -6.75 -11.44
C ALA A 385 -7.31 -5.84 -10.60
N ALA A 386 -7.84 -4.77 -11.19
CA ALA A 386 -8.78 -3.86 -10.55
C ALA A 386 -10.22 -4.40 -10.44
N SER A 387 -10.56 -5.53 -11.11
CA SER A 387 -11.96 -6.03 -11.13
C SER A 387 -12.56 -6.20 -9.73
N PRO A 388 -13.85 -5.88 -9.53
CA PRO A 388 -14.83 -5.34 -10.49
C PRO A 388 -14.80 -3.81 -10.63
N LEU A 389 -13.87 -3.14 -9.97
CA LEU A 389 -13.78 -1.69 -9.86
C LEU A 389 -13.42 -1.03 -11.21
N THR A 390 -13.67 0.28 -11.31
CA THR A 390 -13.42 1.06 -12.53
C THR A 390 -12.09 1.78 -12.47
N TYR A 391 -11.37 1.82 -13.58
CA TYR A 391 -10.02 2.38 -13.70
C TYR A 391 -8.97 1.63 -12.87
N TYR A 392 -7.84 2.28 -12.61
CA TYR A 392 -6.65 1.76 -11.98
C TYR A 392 -5.74 2.92 -11.57
N LYS A 393 -4.49 2.67 -11.18
CA LYS A 393 -3.48 3.65 -10.74
C LYS A 393 -3.57 4.99 -11.48
N PHE A 394 -3.32 6.07 -10.78
CA PHE A 394 -3.42 7.47 -11.20
C PHE A 394 -4.85 8.00 -11.42
N HIS A 395 -5.88 7.20 -11.21
CA HIS A 395 -7.27 7.66 -11.24
C HIS A 395 -7.82 7.78 -9.82
N ALA A 396 -8.75 8.72 -9.64
CA ALA A 396 -9.48 8.88 -8.39
C ALA A 396 -10.71 7.95 -8.28
N SER A 397 -10.96 7.14 -9.31
CA SER A 397 -11.97 6.07 -9.29
C SER A 397 -11.57 4.92 -8.37
N GLU A 398 -12.56 4.07 -8.02
CA GLU A 398 -12.37 3.00 -7.05
C GLU A 398 -11.20 2.06 -7.41
N GLY A 399 -11.02 1.69 -8.66
CA GLY A 399 -9.91 0.80 -9.06
C GLY A 399 -8.50 1.42 -8.93
N GLY A 400 -8.41 2.74 -8.74
CA GLY A 400 -7.16 3.43 -8.43
C GLY A 400 -6.88 3.57 -6.94
N LEU A 401 -7.95 3.69 -6.12
CA LEU A 401 -7.84 4.03 -4.70
C LEU A 401 -8.15 2.85 -3.76
N ARG A 402 -9.09 1.98 -4.13
CA ARG A 402 -9.59 0.89 -3.29
C ARG A 402 -8.76 -0.36 -3.50
N VAL A 403 -8.10 -0.82 -2.43
CA VAL A 403 -7.18 -1.95 -2.44
C VAL A 403 -7.48 -2.88 -1.24
N PRO A 404 -7.00 -4.13 -1.23
CA PRO A 404 -7.20 -5.00 -0.09
C PRO A 404 -6.41 -4.50 1.14
N LEU A 405 -7.03 -4.63 2.33
CA LEU A 405 -6.36 -4.50 3.62
C LEU A 405 -6.66 -5.74 4.45
N VAL A 406 -5.64 -6.38 4.99
CA VAL A 406 -5.74 -7.50 5.92
C VAL A 406 -4.96 -7.18 7.18
N MET A 407 -5.60 -7.30 8.33
CA MET A 407 -4.96 -7.10 9.64
C MET A 407 -5.16 -8.34 10.53
N ALA A 408 -4.10 -8.84 11.15
CA ALA A 408 -4.12 -10.01 12.02
C ALA A 408 -3.15 -9.86 13.18
N GLY A 409 -3.40 -10.53 14.31
CA GLY A 409 -2.52 -10.54 15.47
C GLY A 409 -3.15 -10.00 16.75
N PRO A 410 -2.36 -9.67 17.76
CA PRO A 410 -2.83 -9.13 19.04
C PRO A 410 -3.71 -7.88 18.88
N GLY A 411 -4.81 -7.82 19.63
CA GLY A 411 -5.78 -6.71 19.56
C GLY A 411 -6.78 -6.80 18.42
N ILE A 412 -6.66 -7.82 17.54
CA ILE A 412 -7.57 -8.08 16.42
C ILE A 412 -8.34 -9.36 16.74
N ASP A 413 -9.50 -9.20 17.41
CA ASP A 413 -10.29 -10.33 17.91
C ASP A 413 -11.30 -10.85 16.90
N ARG A 414 -11.64 -10.06 15.90
CA ARG A 414 -12.51 -10.43 14.78
C ARG A 414 -11.68 -11.22 13.77
N ARG A 415 -12.06 -12.50 13.59
CA ARG A 415 -11.27 -13.44 12.80
C ARG A 415 -12.09 -14.03 11.67
N ASN A 416 -11.45 -14.21 10.50
CA ASN A 416 -12.09 -14.75 9.31
C ASN A 416 -13.36 -13.97 8.91
N GLU A 417 -13.30 -12.66 9.06
CA GLU A 417 -14.39 -11.75 8.72
C GLU A 417 -13.94 -10.77 7.63
N ILE A 418 -14.91 -10.30 6.86
CA ILE A 418 -14.71 -9.20 5.89
C ILE A 418 -15.58 -8.04 6.34
N SER A 419 -14.97 -6.86 6.46
CA SER A 419 -15.61 -5.60 6.79
C SER A 419 -15.80 -4.75 5.55
N ASP A 420 -16.97 -4.14 5.41
CA ASP A 420 -17.29 -3.12 4.42
C ASP A 420 -17.25 -1.68 4.99
N GLU A 421 -16.76 -1.52 6.24
CA GLU A 421 -16.54 -0.19 6.82
C GLU A 421 -15.46 0.56 6.06
N PHE A 422 -15.70 1.84 5.86
CA PHE A 422 -14.74 2.72 5.20
C PHE A 422 -13.51 2.93 6.09
N VAL A 423 -12.33 2.75 5.50
CA VAL A 423 -11.03 3.04 6.11
C VAL A 423 -10.17 3.77 5.09
N PHE A 424 -9.47 4.81 5.52
CA PHE A 424 -8.53 5.54 4.68
C PHE A 424 -7.08 5.32 5.15
N VAL A 425 -6.12 5.42 4.26
CA VAL A 425 -4.71 5.10 4.52
C VAL A 425 -4.12 5.84 5.74
N THR A 426 -4.58 7.05 6.01
CA THR A 426 -4.13 7.83 7.18
C THR A 426 -4.58 7.24 8.52
N ASP A 427 -5.59 6.38 8.55
CA ASP A 427 -6.13 5.75 9.76
C ASP A 427 -5.22 4.66 10.32
N LEU A 428 -4.32 4.12 9.50
CA LEU A 428 -3.46 3.00 9.91
C LEU A 428 -2.44 3.43 10.97
N MET A 429 -1.81 4.59 10.84
CA MET A 429 -0.81 5.03 11.82
C MET A 429 -1.40 5.19 13.23
N PRO A 430 -2.48 5.97 13.49
CA PRO A 430 -3.05 6.10 14.83
C PRO A 430 -3.58 4.76 15.37
N THR A 431 -4.08 3.87 14.51
CA THR A 431 -4.58 2.55 14.89
C THR A 431 -3.44 1.62 15.32
N ILE A 432 -2.34 1.57 14.55
CA ILE A 432 -1.17 0.75 14.91
C ILE A 432 -0.57 1.24 16.25
N LEU A 433 -0.44 2.55 16.44
CA LEU A 433 0.08 3.10 17.69
C LEU A 433 -0.78 2.70 18.91
N ASP A 434 -2.10 2.72 18.77
CA ASP A 434 -3.01 2.29 19.86
C ASP A 434 -2.92 0.78 20.12
N LEU A 435 -2.85 -0.05 19.07
CA LEU A 435 -2.70 -1.50 19.22
C LEU A 435 -1.42 -1.92 19.97
N VAL A 436 -0.39 -1.08 19.93
CA VAL A 436 0.90 -1.34 20.60
C VAL A 436 1.12 -0.50 21.88
N ASP A 437 0.07 0.17 22.35
CA ASP A 437 0.10 1.04 23.55
C ASP A 437 1.21 2.09 23.49
N VAL A 438 1.28 2.80 22.36
CA VAL A 438 2.20 3.93 22.13
C VAL A 438 1.40 5.20 21.87
N GLU A 439 1.62 6.23 22.66
CA GLU A 439 0.96 7.52 22.48
C GLU A 439 1.37 8.15 21.14
N ASN A 440 0.39 8.75 20.45
CA ASN A 440 0.70 9.55 19.27
C ASN A 440 1.39 10.86 19.67
N HIS A 441 2.04 11.50 18.71
CA HIS A 441 2.86 12.71 18.97
C HIS A 441 2.04 13.99 19.27
N GLY A 442 0.70 13.98 19.16
CA GLY A 442 -0.19 15.10 19.51
C GLY A 442 0.13 16.43 18.80
N GLY A 443 0.76 16.41 17.62
CA GLY A 443 1.17 17.60 16.87
C GLY A 443 2.49 18.24 17.36
N SER A 444 3.26 17.54 18.21
CA SER A 444 4.57 18.00 18.69
C SER A 444 5.59 16.85 18.70
N TRP A 445 6.80 17.11 18.25
CA TRP A 445 7.88 16.13 18.24
C TRP A 445 9.22 16.79 18.58
N GLU A 446 9.90 16.27 19.63
CA GLU A 446 11.19 16.80 20.10
C GLU A 446 11.19 18.34 20.31
N GLY A 447 10.06 18.87 20.79
CA GLY A 447 9.90 20.30 21.04
C GLY A 447 9.61 21.15 19.80
N ARG A 448 9.39 20.54 18.65
CA ARG A 448 8.94 21.19 17.40
C ARG A 448 7.45 20.98 17.21
N GLU A 449 6.75 21.97 16.67
CA GLU A 449 5.40 21.81 16.14
C GLU A 449 5.45 21.05 14.80
N ILE A 450 4.64 20.02 14.69
CA ILE A 450 4.49 19.18 13.49
C ILE A 450 3.03 19.04 13.12
N GLU A 451 2.75 18.54 11.91
CA GLU A 451 1.40 18.25 11.45
C GLU A 451 0.75 17.18 12.35
N PRO A 452 -0.45 17.42 12.89
CA PRO A 452 -1.17 16.41 13.65
C PRO A 452 -1.64 15.27 12.72
N LEU A 453 -1.83 14.08 13.31
CA LEU A 453 -2.48 12.97 12.60
C LEU A 453 -3.90 13.40 12.20
N VAL A 454 -4.30 13.06 10.98
CA VAL A 454 -5.64 13.34 10.46
C VAL A 454 -6.51 12.09 10.39
N GLY A 455 -5.91 10.90 10.50
CA GLY A 455 -6.63 9.63 10.45
C GLY A 455 -7.36 9.30 11.73
N THR A 456 -8.40 8.47 11.62
CA THR A 456 -9.22 7.96 12.71
C THR A 456 -8.62 6.67 13.27
N ASN A 457 -8.45 6.59 14.58
CA ASN A 457 -8.08 5.35 15.25
C ASN A 457 -9.28 4.39 15.30
N PHE A 458 -9.14 3.21 14.73
CA PHE A 458 -10.19 2.18 14.70
C PHE A 458 -9.82 0.88 15.44
N ALA A 459 -8.87 0.91 16.37
CA ALA A 459 -8.48 -0.27 17.16
C ALA A 459 -9.66 -0.90 17.93
N SER A 460 -10.59 -0.08 18.44
CA SER A 460 -11.81 -0.57 19.08
C SER A 460 -12.74 -1.32 18.10
N TYR A 461 -12.73 -0.98 16.82
CA TYR A 461 -13.45 -1.72 15.79
C TYR A 461 -12.84 -3.11 15.55
N LEU A 462 -11.51 -3.21 15.56
CA LEU A 462 -10.79 -4.48 15.37
C LEU A 462 -11.07 -5.50 16.47
N SER A 463 -11.27 -5.03 17.72
CA SER A 463 -11.51 -5.88 18.87
C SER A 463 -13.00 -6.08 19.17
N GLN A 464 -13.83 -5.03 19.06
CA GLN A 464 -15.20 -5.00 19.55
C GLN A 464 -16.27 -4.78 18.46
N GLY A 465 -15.86 -4.47 17.23
CA GLY A 465 -16.77 -4.18 16.14
C GLY A 465 -17.56 -2.88 16.31
N GLN A 466 -17.00 -1.87 16.97
CA GLN A 466 -17.68 -0.58 17.15
C GLN A 466 -17.71 0.20 15.84
N SER A 467 -18.87 0.27 15.21
CA SER A 467 -19.16 0.95 13.95
C SER A 467 -20.01 2.21 14.21
N PRO A 468 -19.94 3.25 13.36
CA PRO A 468 -19.03 3.35 12.22
C PRO A 468 -17.59 3.74 12.65
N ILE A 469 -16.59 3.46 11.81
CA ILE A 469 -15.20 3.94 11.98
C ILE A 469 -15.16 5.45 11.76
N HIS A 470 -15.74 5.91 10.64
CA HIS A 470 -15.91 7.32 10.35
C HIS A 470 -17.37 7.74 10.47
N GLU A 471 -17.61 8.93 11.03
CA GLU A 471 -18.97 9.45 11.10
C GLU A 471 -19.53 9.67 9.67
N PRO A 472 -20.80 9.29 9.38
CA PRO A 472 -21.37 9.40 8.04
C PRO A 472 -21.42 10.83 7.47
N THR A 473 -21.20 11.83 8.31
CA THR A 473 -21.17 13.25 7.92
C THR A 473 -19.77 13.80 7.73
N GLU A 474 -18.73 13.02 8.05
CA GLU A 474 -17.34 13.40 7.92
C GLU A 474 -16.90 13.34 6.45
N PRO A 475 -16.40 14.45 5.86
CA PRO A 475 -15.88 14.44 4.52
C PRO A 475 -14.40 14.07 4.53
N ILE A 476 -14.00 13.13 3.65
CA ILE A 476 -12.61 12.73 3.44
C ILE A 476 -12.25 13.03 1.99
N GLY A 477 -11.42 14.05 1.79
CA GLY A 477 -11.00 14.52 0.48
C GLY A 477 -9.75 13.83 -0.03
N TYR A 478 -9.59 13.83 -1.34
CA TYR A 478 -8.42 13.28 -2.03
C TYR A 478 -8.15 14.03 -3.33
N GLU A 479 -6.87 14.27 -3.63
CA GLU A 479 -6.44 14.81 -4.92
C GLU A 479 -5.09 14.23 -5.33
N LEU A 480 -4.91 13.97 -6.61
CA LEU A 480 -3.64 13.57 -7.23
C LEU A 480 -3.55 14.08 -8.68
N GLY A 481 -2.71 15.08 -8.94
CA GLY A 481 -2.45 15.53 -10.30
C GLY A 481 -3.67 15.99 -11.08
N GLY A 482 -4.68 16.53 -10.40
CA GLY A 482 -5.94 17.00 -10.94
C GLY A 482 -7.04 15.94 -10.94
N ASN A 483 -6.78 14.72 -10.53
CA ASN A 483 -7.81 13.71 -10.27
C ASN A 483 -8.27 13.84 -8.82
N SER A 484 -9.55 13.99 -8.60
CA SER A 484 -10.12 14.41 -7.34
C SER A 484 -11.23 13.48 -6.89
N ALA A 485 -11.33 13.25 -5.58
CA ALA A 485 -12.47 12.57 -4.97
C ALA A 485 -12.79 13.17 -3.61
N LEU A 486 -14.02 12.95 -3.15
CA LEU A 486 -14.42 13.18 -1.77
C LEU A 486 -15.40 12.09 -1.36
N PHE A 487 -15.11 11.45 -0.24
CA PHE A 487 -15.94 10.44 0.40
C PHE A 487 -16.75 11.08 1.53
N LYS A 488 -18.02 10.69 1.66
CA LYS A 488 -18.89 11.13 2.76
C LYS A 488 -20.01 10.12 2.99
N GLY A 489 -19.95 9.40 4.09
CA GLY A 489 -20.82 8.25 4.36
C GLY A 489 -20.68 7.20 3.25
N ASP A 490 -21.80 6.78 2.67
CA ASP A 490 -21.81 5.77 1.60
C ASP A 490 -21.53 6.36 0.20
N TYR A 491 -21.37 7.70 0.09
CA TYR A 491 -21.25 8.39 -1.18
C TYR A 491 -19.83 8.87 -1.47
N LYS A 492 -19.53 8.91 -2.77
CA LYS A 492 -18.29 9.45 -3.31
C LYS A 492 -18.59 10.36 -4.49
N ILE A 493 -17.97 11.54 -4.52
CA ILE A 493 -17.84 12.30 -5.76
C ILE A 493 -16.45 12.09 -6.34
N VAL A 494 -16.36 12.00 -7.66
CA VAL A 494 -15.09 11.78 -8.36
C VAL A 494 -15.00 12.60 -9.63
N MET A 495 -13.80 13.09 -9.94
CA MET A 495 -13.47 13.79 -11.17
C MET A 495 -12.08 13.34 -11.64
N ASN A 496 -12.00 12.71 -12.82
CA ASN A 496 -10.75 12.29 -13.45
C ASN A 496 -10.40 13.21 -14.63
N ARG A 497 -9.20 13.81 -14.59
CA ARG A 497 -8.73 14.80 -15.59
C ARG A 497 -7.72 14.26 -16.61
N THR A 498 -7.54 12.98 -16.71
CA THR A 498 -6.44 12.37 -17.47
C THR A 498 -6.65 12.26 -18.98
N GLY A 499 -7.56 13.04 -19.57
CA GLY A 499 -7.84 13.02 -21.00
C GLY A 499 -8.72 11.86 -21.49
N GLN A 500 -9.11 10.97 -20.59
CA GLN A 500 -10.03 9.85 -20.84
C GLN A 500 -11.25 9.87 -19.91
N GLY A 501 -11.28 10.75 -18.93
CA GLY A 501 -12.39 10.97 -18.00
C GLY A 501 -13.08 12.29 -18.23
N ASP A 502 -14.27 12.45 -17.65
CA ASP A 502 -14.99 13.69 -17.63
C ASP A 502 -14.27 14.72 -16.76
N THR A 503 -14.36 16.00 -17.14
CA THR A 503 -13.88 17.12 -16.32
C THR A 503 -14.97 17.63 -15.37
N GLU A 504 -16.07 16.90 -15.26
CA GLU A 504 -17.20 17.17 -14.40
C GLU A 504 -17.24 16.16 -13.25
N TRP A 505 -17.88 16.55 -12.16
CA TRP A 505 -18.06 15.67 -11.02
C TRP A 505 -19.15 14.64 -11.30
N SER A 506 -18.81 13.36 -11.07
CA SER A 506 -19.76 12.26 -10.94
C SER A 506 -20.01 11.94 -9.47
N LEU A 507 -21.17 11.37 -9.16
CA LEU A 507 -21.60 10.98 -7.81
C LEU A 507 -22.00 9.51 -7.78
N TYR A 508 -21.41 8.73 -6.89
CA TYR A 508 -21.70 7.31 -6.72
C TYR A 508 -22.04 6.96 -5.28
N ASP A 509 -22.89 5.96 -5.10
CA ASP A 509 -23.08 5.25 -3.83
C ASP A 509 -22.12 4.04 -3.83
N ILE A 510 -20.91 4.22 -3.31
CA ILE A 510 -19.85 3.22 -3.40
C ILE A 510 -20.06 2.00 -2.48
N LYS A 511 -21.02 2.08 -1.56
CA LYS A 511 -21.41 0.93 -0.73
C LYS A 511 -22.24 -0.05 -1.53
N SER A 512 -23.21 0.44 -2.29
CA SER A 512 -24.10 -0.39 -3.13
C SER A 512 -23.60 -0.57 -4.56
N ASP A 513 -22.75 0.33 -5.06
CA ASP A 513 -22.17 0.37 -6.42
C ASP A 513 -20.65 0.64 -6.37
N PRO A 514 -19.83 -0.27 -5.83
CA PRO A 514 -18.37 -0.08 -5.79
C PRO A 514 -17.72 -0.08 -7.18
N SER A 515 -18.45 -0.52 -8.21
CA SER A 515 -17.99 -0.48 -9.61
C SER A 515 -18.13 0.88 -10.28
N GLU A 516 -18.77 1.87 -9.63
CA GLU A 516 -19.02 3.21 -10.19
C GLU A 516 -19.77 3.11 -11.55
N ALA A 517 -20.78 2.21 -11.61
CA ALA A 517 -21.55 1.94 -12.82
C ALA A 517 -22.68 2.96 -13.03
N TYR A 518 -23.22 3.52 -11.96
CA TYR A 518 -24.44 4.33 -11.98
C TYR A 518 -24.18 5.72 -11.39
N ASP A 519 -23.93 6.70 -12.26
CA ASP A 519 -23.78 8.09 -11.84
C ASP A 519 -25.12 8.66 -11.34
N LEU A 520 -25.13 9.16 -10.11
CA LEU A 520 -26.27 9.72 -9.41
C LEU A 520 -26.32 11.26 -9.47
N ALA A 521 -25.40 11.93 -10.17
CA ALA A 521 -25.25 13.37 -10.20
C ALA A 521 -26.56 14.09 -10.60
N GLU A 522 -27.23 13.62 -11.65
CA GLU A 522 -28.50 14.17 -12.08
C GLU A 522 -29.68 13.84 -11.14
N GLN A 523 -29.60 12.69 -10.44
CA GLN A 523 -30.66 12.22 -9.54
C GLN A 523 -30.59 12.86 -8.16
N LYS A 524 -29.39 13.27 -7.71
CA LYS A 524 -29.10 13.82 -6.38
C LYS A 524 -28.30 15.15 -6.47
N PRO A 525 -28.77 16.16 -7.21
CA PRO A 525 -27.99 17.38 -7.46
C PRO A 525 -27.68 18.17 -6.19
N ASP A 526 -28.55 18.14 -5.18
CA ASP A 526 -28.31 18.83 -3.90
C ASP A 526 -27.18 18.15 -3.09
N LEU A 527 -27.10 16.81 -3.13
CA LEU A 527 -26.01 16.06 -2.48
C LEU A 527 -24.69 16.32 -3.21
N LEU A 528 -24.68 16.25 -4.54
CA LEU A 528 -23.50 16.59 -5.34
C LEU A 528 -22.98 17.98 -5.01
N LYS A 529 -23.86 18.97 -4.97
CA LYS A 529 -23.51 20.35 -4.62
C LYS A 529 -22.93 20.46 -3.21
N ALA A 530 -23.51 19.77 -2.24
CA ALA A 530 -23.01 19.79 -0.86
C ALA A 530 -21.62 19.16 -0.77
N MET A 531 -21.41 18.00 -1.39
CA MET A 531 -20.12 17.31 -1.38
C MET A 531 -19.04 18.07 -2.17
N THR A 532 -19.41 18.78 -3.24
CA THR A 532 -18.47 19.67 -3.96
C THR A 532 -18.03 20.83 -3.08
N ALA A 533 -18.93 21.40 -2.25
CA ALA A 533 -18.57 22.44 -1.29
C ALA A 533 -17.62 21.88 -0.19
N ASP A 534 -17.88 20.68 0.30
CA ASP A 534 -16.97 19.99 1.25
C ASP A 534 -15.59 19.75 0.61
N TYR A 535 -15.53 19.45 -0.70
CA TYR A 535 -14.26 19.31 -1.42
C TYR A 535 -13.52 20.66 -1.56
N ASP A 536 -14.22 21.76 -1.80
CA ASP A 536 -13.61 23.10 -1.81
C ASP A 536 -13.01 23.45 -0.44
N ASP A 537 -13.68 23.05 0.65
CA ASP A 537 -13.16 23.19 2.02
C ASP A 537 -11.91 22.32 2.24
N TYR A 538 -11.90 21.08 1.74
CA TYR A 538 -10.71 20.21 1.76
C TYR A 538 -9.54 20.85 1.01
N VAL A 539 -9.74 21.36 -0.18
CA VAL A 539 -8.74 22.06 -1.01
C VAL A 539 -8.13 23.23 -0.23
N ALA A 540 -8.98 24.05 0.39
CA ALA A 540 -8.53 25.21 1.17
C ALA A 540 -7.76 24.81 2.43
N ALA A 541 -8.20 23.78 3.15
CA ALA A 541 -7.59 23.33 4.39
C ALA A 541 -6.22 22.66 4.19
N ASN A 542 -6.02 21.95 3.07
CA ASN A 542 -4.79 21.22 2.79
C ASN A 542 -3.86 21.93 1.81
N GLY A 543 -4.24 23.12 1.29
CA GLY A 543 -3.40 23.89 0.37
C GLY A 543 -3.21 23.19 -0.97
N VAL A 544 -4.25 22.52 -1.47
CA VAL A 544 -4.23 21.85 -2.78
C VAL A 544 -4.06 22.88 -3.89
N LEU A 545 -3.00 22.72 -4.69
CA LEU A 545 -2.71 23.61 -5.81
C LEU A 545 -3.38 23.14 -7.10
N PRO A 546 -3.94 24.06 -7.90
CA PRO A 546 -4.51 23.69 -9.20
C PRO A 546 -3.42 23.16 -10.13
N MET A 547 -3.78 22.20 -10.96
CA MET A 547 -2.87 21.69 -11.99
C MET A 547 -2.71 22.73 -13.12
N PRO A 548 -1.47 22.95 -13.61
CA PRO A 548 -1.22 23.84 -14.73
C PRO A 548 -2.00 23.44 -15.99
N ALA A 549 -2.39 24.44 -16.78
CA ALA A 549 -3.06 24.18 -18.06
C ALA A 549 -2.13 23.38 -18.99
N GLY A 550 -2.68 22.32 -19.60
CA GLY A 550 -1.92 21.44 -20.49
C GLY A 550 -1.01 20.44 -19.78
N TYR A 551 -1.10 20.30 -18.47
CA TYR A 551 -0.36 19.26 -17.76
C TYR A 551 -0.65 17.87 -18.34
N ASN A 552 0.43 17.13 -18.60
CA ASN A 552 0.41 15.75 -19.06
C ASN A 552 1.49 14.97 -18.29
N ARG A 553 1.05 14.03 -17.46
CA ARG A 553 1.92 13.23 -16.61
C ARG A 553 3.00 12.49 -17.39
N VAL A 554 2.64 11.81 -18.48
CA VAL A 554 3.59 11.02 -19.28
C VAL A 554 4.67 11.91 -19.89
N LEU A 555 4.27 13.07 -20.44
CA LEU A 555 5.23 14.04 -20.98
C LEU A 555 6.09 14.67 -19.87
N ARG A 556 5.55 14.83 -18.67
CA ARG A 556 6.31 15.35 -17.54
C ARG A 556 7.39 14.35 -17.09
N ILE A 557 7.03 13.06 -16.97
CA ILE A 557 7.95 12.00 -16.52
C ILE A 557 8.97 11.68 -17.62
N LEU A 558 8.53 11.40 -18.84
CA LEU A 558 9.38 10.85 -19.90
C LEU A 558 9.90 11.90 -20.89
N GLY A 559 9.27 13.06 -20.97
CA GLY A 559 9.58 14.09 -21.97
C GLY A 559 11.06 14.47 -22.05
N PRO A 560 11.74 14.77 -20.94
CA PRO A 560 13.18 15.10 -20.94
C PRO A 560 14.04 13.96 -21.50
N ALA A 561 13.80 12.72 -21.07
CA ALA A 561 14.54 11.55 -21.53
C ALA A 561 14.27 11.25 -23.02
N LEU A 562 13.03 11.41 -23.48
CA LEU A 562 12.66 11.24 -24.89
C LEU A 562 13.31 12.28 -25.80
N LEU A 563 13.49 13.52 -25.33
CA LEU A 563 14.21 14.56 -26.06
C LEU A 563 15.69 14.22 -26.20
N GLN A 564 16.31 13.71 -25.14
CA GLN A 564 17.72 13.28 -25.17
C GLN A 564 17.93 12.09 -26.11
N LEU A 565 17.07 11.06 -26.01
CA LEU A 565 17.12 9.89 -26.90
C LEU A 565 16.95 10.24 -28.40
N ARG A 566 16.24 11.34 -28.71
CA ARG A 566 16.15 11.86 -30.10
C ARG A 566 17.40 12.55 -30.57
N GLN A 567 18.12 13.25 -29.67
CA GLN A 567 19.37 13.94 -29.98
C GLN A 567 20.53 12.96 -30.15
N ASP A 568 20.51 11.85 -29.42
CA ASP A 568 21.54 10.80 -29.45
C ASP A 568 21.38 9.83 -30.65
N ARG A 569 20.37 10.02 -31.49
CA ARG A 569 20.25 9.24 -32.74
C ARG A 569 21.32 9.72 -33.75
N PRO A 570 22.15 8.80 -34.29
CA PRO A 570 23.21 9.12 -35.23
C PRO A 570 22.69 9.73 -36.55
#